data_00850e60ca96af5481287b8eb0da3cbb
#
_entry.id   00850e60ca96af5481287b8eb0da3cbb
#
_cell.length_a   1.000
_cell.length_b   1.000
_cell.length_c   1.000
_cell.angle_alpha   90.00
_cell.angle_beta   90.00
_cell.angle_gamma   90.00
#
_symmetry.space_group_name_H-M   'P 1'
#
loop_
_entity.id
_entity.type
_entity.pdbx_description
1 polymer ?
#
loop_
_entity_poly.entity_id
_entity_poly.type
_entity_poly.pdbx_seq_one_letter_code
_entity_poly.pdbx_strand_id
1 'polypeptide(L)'
;MKIGTVTGSVWATRKASCLSGHTFLVVYTGTEELVASDQVGAGPGDRVLLVTGNTAARYCMDAPVDAVVVAIIDKQETREVY
;
A
#
# COMPACT_ATOMS: atom_id res chain seq x y z
N MET A 1 -7.94 8.00 -2.33
CA MET A 1 -6.52 7.84 -2.01
C MET A 1 -6.22 8.16 -0.57
N LYS A 2 -5.23 7.50 -0.02
CA LYS A 2 -4.78 7.71 1.36
C LYS A 2 -3.28 7.86 1.40
N ILE A 3 -2.78 8.52 2.43
CA ILE A 3 -1.35 8.59 2.73
C ILE A 3 -1.12 7.73 3.97
N GLY A 4 -0.05 6.94 3.95
CA GLY A 4 0.34 6.12 5.07
C GLY A 4 1.84 5.95 5.19
N THR A 5 2.25 5.28 6.25
CA THR A 5 3.66 4.94 6.49
C THR A 5 3.79 3.44 6.53
N VAL A 6 4.75 2.91 5.80
CA VAL A 6 5.04 1.48 5.83
C VAL A 6 5.67 1.14 7.18
N THR A 7 5.08 0.20 7.89
CA THR A 7 5.57 -0.23 9.21
C THR A 7 6.18 -1.63 9.18
N GLY A 8 5.93 -2.40 8.14
CA GLY A 8 6.49 -3.73 8.01
C GLY A 8 6.05 -4.43 6.75
N SER A 9 6.42 -5.69 6.64
CA SER A 9 6.07 -6.56 5.52
C SER A 9 5.32 -7.78 6.03
N VAL A 10 4.48 -8.33 5.17
CA VAL A 10 3.75 -9.57 5.46
C VAL A 10 4.37 -10.70 4.66
N TRP A 11 4.80 -11.74 5.36
CA TRP A 11 5.36 -12.94 4.75
C TRP A 11 4.46 -14.14 5.07
N ALA A 12 3.99 -14.81 4.03
CA ALA A 12 3.17 -16.00 4.19
C ALA A 12 3.93 -17.24 3.72
N THR A 13 3.90 -18.31 4.53
CA THR A 13 4.52 -19.58 4.16
C THR A 13 3.68 -20.34 3.14
N ARG A 14 2.36 -20.13 3.18
CA ARG A 14 1.41 -20.67 2.21
C ARG A 14 0.44 -19.59 1.80
N LYS A 15 0.14 -19.52 0.52
CA LYS A 15 -0.77 -18.53 -0.03
C LYS A 15 -1.42 -19.04 -1.30
N ALA A 16 -2.55 -18.45 -1.66
CA ALA A 16 -3.20 -18.71 -2.92
C ALA A 16 -2.26 -18.36 -4.08
N SER A 17 -2.31 -19.11 -5.16
CA SER A 17 -1.41 -18.90 -6.30
C SER A 17 -1.53 -17.51 -6.92
N CYS A 18 -2.71 -16.91 -6.88
CA CYS A 18 -2.92 -15.54 -7.38
C CYS A 18 -2.19 -14.46 -6.58
N LEU A 19 -1.70 -14.78 -5.37
CA LEU A 19 -0.89 -13.86 -4.57
C LEU A 19 0.61 -13.99 -4.86
N SER A 20 1.02 -14.99 -5.65
CA SER A 20 2.43 -15.18 -5.99
C SER A 20 2.94 -14.00 -6.81
N GLY A 21 4.16 -13.56 -6.47
CA GLY A 21 4.76 -12.38 -7.12
C GLY A 21 4.35 -11.05 -6.53
N HIS A 22 3.38 -11.03 -5.63
CA HIS A 22 3.00 -9.82 -4.90
C HIS A 22 3.82 -9.67 -3.62
N THR A 23 4.27 -8.46 -3.35
CA THR A 23 4.83 -8.08 -2.06
C THR A 23 3.75 -7.36 -1.27
N PHE A 24 3.54 -7.79 -0.03
CA PHE A 24 2.53 -7.19 0.83
C PHE A 24 3.20 -6.43 1.97
N LEU A 25 2.76 -5.21 2.17
CA LEU A 25 3.26 -4.32 3.20
C LEU A 25 2.17 -4.01 4.20
N VAL A 26 2.57 -3.81 5.45
CA VAL A 26 1.70 -3.24 6.47
C VAL A 26 1.87 -1.73 6.41
N VAL A 27 0.77 -1.01 6.23
CA VAL A 27 0.76 0.45 6.12
C VAL A 27 -0.16 1.04 7.17
N TYR A 28 0.36 1.98 7.94
CA TYR A 28 -0.41 2.70 8.95
C TYR A 28 -0.84 4.06 8.38
N THR A 29 -2.14 4.30 8.39
CA THR A 29 -2.72 5.54 7.81
C THR A 29 -2.97 6.64 8.83
N GLY A 30 -2.65 6.40 10.11
CA GLY A 30 -2.97 7.29 11.21
C GLY A 30 -4.23 6.87 11.97
N THR A 31 -5.10 6.10 11.36
CA THR A 31 -6.33 5.60 11.96
C THR A 31 -6.42 4.07 11.96
N GLU A 32 -5.76 3.42 11.02
CA GLU A 32 -5.83 1.96 10.88
C GLU A 32 -4.57 1.40 10.24
N GLU A 33 -4.34 0.12 10.43
CA GLU A 33 -3.34 -0.63 9.68
C GLU A 33 -4.02 -1.34 8.52
N LEU A 34 -3.36 -1.28 7.36
CA LEU A 34 -3.81 -1.96 6.15
C LEU A 34 -2.70 -2.86 5.63
N VAL A 35 -3.09 -3.98 5.04
CA VAL A 35 -2.17 -4.78 4.24
C VAL A 35 -2.38 -4.38 2.78
N ALA A 36 -1.33 -3.91 2.15
CA ALA A 36 -1.39 -3.40 0.77
C ALA A 36 -0.41 -4.14 -0.12
N SER A 37 -0.81 -4.36 -1.37
CA SER A 37 0.11 -4.84 -2.39
C SER A 37 1.05 -3.72 -2.80
N ASP A 38 2.34 -4.00 -2.86
CA ASP A 38 3.35 -3.02 -3.23
C ASP A 38 3.65 -3.11 -4.73
N GLN A 39 3.54 -2.00 -5.42
CA GLN A 39 3.80 -1.90 -6.86
C GLN A 39 5.03 -1.04 -7.18
N VAL A 40 5.72 -0.52 -6.17
CA VAL A 40 6.77 0.49 -6.38
C VAL A 40 8.07 0.21 -5.64
N GLY A 41 8.12 -0.85 -4.84
CA GLY A 41 9.32 -1.18 -4.08
C GLY A 41 9.50 -0.38 -2.80
N ALA A 42 8.40 -0.05 -2.11
CA ALA A 42 8.46 0.64 -0.83
C ALA A 42 8.97 -0.28 0.29
N GLY A 43 9.46 0.32 1.35
CA GLY A 43 9.95 -0.41 2.52
C GLY A 43 9.60 0.29 3.82
N PRO A 44 9.91 -0.36 4.98
CA PRO A 44 9.61 0.22 6.28
C PRO A 44 10.17 1.63 6.44
N GLY A 45 9.35 2.53 6.97
CA GLY A 45 9.68 3.93 7.15
C GLY A 45 9.29 4.82 5.98
N ASP A 46 9.00 4.26 4.81
CA ASP A 46 8.57 5.05 3.66
C ASP A 46 7.16 5.58 3.85
N ARG A 47 6.95 6.81 3.46
CA ARG A 47 5.61 7.37 3.29
C ARG A 47 5.13 7.05 1.89
N VAL A 48 3.89 6.60 1.81
CA VAL A 48 3.36 6.08 0.56
C VAL A 48 1.97 6.61 0.26
N LEU A 49 1.64 6.57 -1.01
CA LEU A 49 0.31 6.87 -1.50
C LEU A 49 -0.39 5.55 -1.79
N LEU A 50 -1.60 5.41 -1.24
CA LEU A 50 -2.41 4.21 -1.36
C LEU A 50 -3.70 4.47 -2.12
N VAL A 51 -4.13 3.51 -2.89
CA VAL A 51 -5.51 3.38 -3.35
C VAL A 51 -6.15 2.20 -2.63
N THR A 52 -7.43 2.30 -2.33
CA THR A 52 -8.18 1.29 -1.58
C THR A 52 -9.52 0.99 -2.23
N GLY A 53 -10.15 -0.11 -1.78
CA GLY A 53 -11.47 -0.50 -2.23
C GLY A 53 -11.49 -0.99 -3.67
N ASN A 54 -12.56 -0.69 -4.38
CA ASN A 54 -12.76 -1.15 -5.75
C ASN A 54 -11.70 -0.64 -6.73
N THR A 55 -11.19 0.55 -6.51
CA THR A 55 -10.11 1.12 -7.33
C THR A 55 -8.84 0.27 -7.22
N ALA A 56 -8.48 -0.12 -5.99
CA ALA A 56 -7.34 -1.01 -5.75
C ALA A 56 -7.56 -2.38 -6.40
N ALA A 57 -8.74 -2.94 -6.25
CA ALA A 57 -9.09 -4.23 -6.85
C ALA A 57 -8.97 -4.20 -8.37
N ARG A 58 -9.31 -3.09 -9.01
CA ARG A 58 -9.15 -2.91 -10.45
C ARG A 58 -7.69 -2.78 -10.86
N TYR A 59 -6.87 -2.17 -10.01
CA TYR A 59 -5.45 -1.99 -10.29
C TYR A 59 -4.71 -3.34 -10.28
N CYS A 60 -5.09 -4.24 -9.37
CA CYS A 60 -4.51 -5.58 -9.23
C CYS A 60 -5.57 -6.64 -9.55
N MET A 61 -6.00 -6.74 -10.79
CA MET A 61 -7.07 -7.66 -11.21
C MET A 61 -6.71 -9.14 -11.08
N ASP A 62 -5.42 -9.46 -10.98
CA ASP A 62 -4.92 -10.83 -10.85
C ASP A 62 -4.92 -11.34 -9.41
N ALA A 63 -5.22 -10.51 -8.43
CA ALA A 63 -5.20 -10.86 -7.02
C ALA A 63 -6.34 -10.20 -6.25
N PRO A 64 -6.84 -10.86 -5.18
CA PRO A 64 -7.93 -10.33 -4.37
C PRO A 64 -7.42 -9.27 -3.37
N VAL A 65 -6.95 -8.15 -3.87
CA VAL A 65 -6.41 -7.05 -3.06
C VAL A 65 -7.36 -5.86 -3.07
N ASP A 66 -7.45 -5.16 -1.95
CA ASP A 66 -8.27 -3.97 -1.78
C ASP A 66 -7.48 -2.76 -1.30
N ALA A 67 -6.16 -2.89 -1.27
CA ALA A 67 -5.26 -1.77 -0.98
C ALA A 67 -3.97 -1.96 -1.78
N VAL A 68 -3.53 -0.91 -2.44
CA VAL A 68 -2.34 -0.93 -3.30
C VAL A 68 -1.50 0.32 -3.05
N VAL A 69 -0.21 0.10 -2.82
CA VAL A 69 0.78 1.18 -2.76
C VAL A 69 1.17 1.54 -4.19
N VAL A 70 0.89 2.76 -4.60
CA VAL A 70 1.11 3.22 -5.97
C VAL A 70 2.22 4.25 -6.10
N ALA A 71 2.70 4.81 -5.01
CA ALA A 71 3.80 5.78 -5.03
C ALA A 71 4.50 5.85 -3.69
N ILE A 72 5.79 6.16 -3.72
CA ILE A 72 6.57 6.55 -2.55
C ILE A 72 6.62 8.07 -2.52
N ILE A 73 6.32 8.67 -1.37
CA ILE A 73 6.28 10.12 -1.22
C ILE A 73 7.64 10.60 -0.71
N ASP A 74 8.38 11.26 -1.58
CA ASP A 74 9.67 11.85 -1.21
C ASP A 74 9.48 13.15 -0.46
N LYS A 75 8.46 13.92 -0.86
CA LYS A 75 8.22 15.24 -0.31
C LYS A 75 6.73 15.53 -0.28
N GLN A 76 6.27 15.97 0.88
CA GLN A 76 4.91 16.45 1.05
C GLN A 76 4.95 17.94 1.36
N GLU A 77 4.31 18.74 0.53
CA GLU A 77 4.18 20.17 0.75
C GLU A 77 2.81 20.50 1.30
N THR A 78 2.79 21.27 2.37
CA THR A 78 1.58 21.84 2.91
C THR A 78 1.51 23.30 2.50
N ARG A 79 0.41 23.66 1.85
CA ARG A 79 0.17 25.04 1.45
C ARG A 79 -0.76 25.69 2.45
N GLU A 80 -0.30 26.74 3.08
CA GLU A 80 -1.15 27.55 3.96
C GLU A 80 -2.02 28.49 3.13
N VAL A 81 -3.28 28.57 3.50
CA VAL A 81 -4.25 29.46 2.86
C VAL A 81 -4.83 30.36 3.96
N TYR A 82 -4.70 31.64 3.77
CA TYR A 82 -5.19 32.64 4.69
C TYR A 82 -6.35 33.42 4.06
#